data_a4cd5844166bcc8a1c6d6ea8ac71cb12
#
_entry.id   a4cd5844166bcc8a1c6d6ea8ac71cb12
#
_cell.length_a   1.000
_cell.length_b   1.000
_cell.length_c   1.000
_cell.angle_alpha   90.00
_cell.angle_beta   90.00
_cell.angle_gamma   90.00
#
_symmetry.space_group_name_H-M   'P 1'
#
loop_
_entity.id
_entity.type
_entity.pdbx_description
1 polymer ?
#
loop_
_entity_poly.entity_id
_entity_poly.type
_entity_poly.pdbx_seq_one_letter_code
_entity_poly.pdbx_strand_id
1 'polypeptide(L)'
;MPNPHGPKRRRPAARQVSCGVLVTDGARLLLGHATRSPRWDIPKGVAGPGEDFSAAALRELEEETSLAPSASALVDLGRHPYLRTKGLALFAWMPEPLPDPAALRCRSTFTTPEGKILPEFDRFAILPWEEAMTRVGKSLAALLSSLDAVATLRAKRWEQRR
;
A
#
# COMPACT_ATOMS: atom_id res chain seq x y z
N MET A 1 -32.86 43.05 -12.42
CA MET A 1 -32.41 41.83 -13.12
C MET A 1 -31.41 41.12 -12.21
N PRO A 2 -31.71 39.93 -11.69
CA PRO A 2 -30.72 39.20 -10.91
C PRO A 2 -29.63 38.63 -11.82
N ASN A 3 -28.39 38.80 -11.41
CA ASN A 3 -27.18 38.31 -12.08
C ASN A 3 -27.18 36.78 -12.15
N PRO A 4 -27.18 36.13 -13.35
CA PRO A 4 -27.26 34.69 -13.47
C PRO A 4 -25.94 33.94 -13.19
N HIS A 5 -24.89 34.64 -12.74
CA HIS A 5 -23.58 34.05 -12.47
C HIS A 5 -23.25 34.08 -10.98
N GLY A 6 -24.07 33.38 -10.16
CA GLY A 6 -23.64 33.01 -8.83
C GLY A 6 -22.38 32.14 -8.89
N PRO A 7 -21.46 32.20 -7.89
CA PRO A 7 -20.23 31.47 -7.92
C PRO A 7 -20.55 29.97 -8.05
N LYS A 8 -20.12 29.37 -9.17
CA LYS A 8 -20.19 27.91 -9.36
C LYS A 8 -19.44 27.29 -8.21
N ARG A 9 -20.14 26.64 -7.28
CA ARG A 9 -19.54 25.83 -6.26
C ARG A 9 -18.65 24.81 -6.97
N ARG A 10 -17.33 24.95 -6.83
CA ARG A 10 -16.40 23.92 -7.29
C ARG A 10 -16.80 22.63 -6.61
N ARG A 11 -17.16 21.61 -7.37
CA ARG A 11 -17.28 20.26 -6.83
C ARG A 11 -15.97 19.93 -6.13
N PRO A 12 -16.01 19.43 -4.88
CA PRO A 12 -14.79 19.00 -4.21
C PRO A 12 -14.11 17.98 -5.13
N ALA A 13 -12.78 18.14 -5.32
CA ALA A 13 -12.00 17.17 -6.09
C ALA A 13 -12.27 15.77 -5.55
N ALA A 14 -12.47 14.79 -6.45
CA ALA A 14 -12.67 13.40 -6.05
C ALA A 14 -11.53 12.97 -5.15
N ARG A 15 -11.85 12.35 -4.00
CA ARG A 15 -10.85 11.92 -3.01
C ARG A 15 -9.95 10.87 -3.65
N GLN A 16 -8.64 11.09 -3.65
CA GLN A 16 -7.66 10.11 -4.13
C GLN A 16 -7.68 8.86 -3.24
N VAL A 17 -7.49 7.70 -3.86
CA VAL A 17 -7.39 6.42 -3.18
C VAL A 17 -6.05 5.79 -3.50
N SER A 18 -5.22 5.62 -2.47
CA SER A 18 -4.04 4.76 -2.56
C SER A 18 -4.49 3.30 -2.47
N CYS A 19 -3.84 2.43 -3.22
CA CYS A 19 -4.12 1.00 -3.24
C CYS A 19 -2.83 0.28 -2.85
N GLY A 20 -2.88 -0.54 -1.80
CA GLY A 20 -1.70 -1.18 -1.25
C GLY A 20 -1.90 -2.65 -0.96
N VAL A 21 -0.78 -3.38 -0.91
CA VAL A 21 -0.75 -4.82 -0.64
C VAL A 21 0.09 -5.11 0.59
N LEU A 22 -0.50 -5.79 1.57
CA LEU A 22 0.22 -6.42 2.66
C LEU A 22 0.74 -7.77 2.18
N VAL A 23 2.05 -7.90 2.00
CA VAL A 23 2.70 -9.17 1.73
C VAL A 23 3.12 -9.76 3.07
N THR A 24 2.41 -10.77 3.54
CA THR A 24 2.48 -11.20 4.93
C THR A 24 2.19 -12.69 5.09
N ASP A 25 2.67 -13.26 6.17
CA ASP A 25 2.26 -14.59 6.62
C ASP A 25 1.34 -14.54 7.87
N GLY A 26 0.86 -13.34 8.22
CA GLY A 26 0.06 -13.08 9.40
C GLY A 26 0.88 -12.74 10.66
N ALA A 27 2.16 -13.07 10.68
CA ALA A 27 3.08 -12.77 11.78
C ALA A 27 4.15 -11.74 11.41
N ARG A 28 4.55 -11.71 10.13
CA ARG A 28 5.58 -10.85 9.57
C ARG A 28 5.03 -10.07 8.39
N LEU A 29 5.59 -8.91 8.11
CA LEU A 29 5.16 -8.01 7.05
C LEU A 29 6.35 -7.55 6.21
N LEU A 30 6.20 -7.59 4.89
CA LEU A 30 7.17 -7.02 3.94
C LEU A 30 7.05 -5.50 3.92
N LEU A 31 8.16 -4.83 4.10
CA LEU A 31 8.28 -3.39 3.97
C LEU A 31 9.42 -3.02 3.01
N GLY A 32 9.24 -1.91 2.28
CA GLY A 32 10.27 -1.24 1.53
C GLY A 32 10.77 -0.02 2.29
N HIS A 33 12.08 0.22 2.25
CA HIS A 33 12.68 1.42 2.82
C HIS A 33 12.60 2.56 1.80
N ALA A 34 11.92 3.64 2.17
CA ALA A 34 11.82 4.83 1.31
C ALA A 34 13.19 5.50 1.17
N THR A 35 13.65 5.65 -0.06
CA THR A 35 14.97 6.19 -0.37
C THR A 35 15.15 7.59 0.22
N ARG A 36 16.26 7.82 0.90
CA ARG A 36 16.60 9.09 1.58
C ARG A 36 15.63 9.50 2.70
N SER A 37 14.90 8.54 3.25
CA SER A 37 13.94 8.75 4.35
C SER A 37 14.20 7.74 5.46
N PRO A 38 13.90 8.06 6.73
CA PRO A 38 13.89 7.05 7.79
C PRO A 38 12.68 6.11 7.72
N ARG A 39 11.72 6.39 6.84
CA ARG A 39 10.43 5.70 6.78
C ARG A 39 10.52 4.40 5.98
N TRP A 40 9.84 3.40 6.49
CA TRP A 40 9.48 2.18 5.79
C TRP A 40 8.00 2.21 5.44
N ASP A 41 7.61 1.53 4.39
CA ASP A 41 6.23 1.53 3.92
C ASP A 41 5.87 0.21 3.24
N ILE A 42 4.58 -0.04 3.11
CA ILE A 42 4.06 -1.11 2.26
C ILE A 42 4.08 -0.66 0.80
N PRO A 43 4.16 -1.59 -0.17
CA PRO A 43 3.95 -1.27 -1.56
C PRO A 43 2.53 -0.70 -1.77
N LYS A 44 2.44 0.52 -2.30
CA LYS A 44 1.16 1.21 -2.55
C LYS A 44 1.35 2.39 -3.47
N GLY A 45 0.28 2.83 -4.06
CA GLY A 45 0.22 4.06 -4.84
C GLY A 45 -1.20 4.42 -5.23
N VAL A 46 -1.37 5.61 -5.76
CA VAL A 46 -2.67 6.18 -6.10
C VAL A 46 -3.24 5.50 -7.36
N ALA A 47 -4.49 5.06 -7.28
CA ALA A 47 -5.22 4.56 -8.44
C ALA A 47 -5.40 5.66 -9.48
N GLY A 48 -5.22 5.31 -10.75
CA GLY A 48 -5.52 6.20 -11.87
C GLY A 48 -7.02 6.40 -12.05
N PRO A 49 -7.43 7.39 -12.89
CA PRO A 49 -8.84 7.62 -13.19
C PRO A 49 -9.52 6.36 -13.74
N GLY A 50 -10.58 5.90 -13.07
CA GLY A 50 -11.32 4.71 -13.49
C GLY A 50 -10.60 3.38 -13.32
N GLU A 51 -9.41 3.37 -12.74
CA GLU A 51 -8.66 2.15 -12.46
C GLU A 51 -9.29 1.37 -11.30
N ASP A 52 -9.51 0.07 -11.50
CA ASP A 52 -9.95 -0.82 -10.43
C ASP A 52 -8.90 -0.89 -9.32
N PHE A 53 -9.34 -0.88 -8.04
CA PHE A 53 -8.42 -0.79 -6.92
C PHE A 53 -7.52 -2.01 -6.77
N SER A 54 -8.01 -3.21 -7.06
CA SER A 54 -7.18 -4.41 -7.03
C SER A 54 -6.14 -4.39 -8.15
N ALA A 55 -6.50 -3.89 -9.34
CA ALA A 55 -5.58 -3.72 -10.45
C ALA A 55 -4.49 -2.68 -10.12
N ALA A 56 -4.88 -1.56 -9.51
CA ALA A 56 -3.94 -0.53 -9.06
C ALA A 56 -2.97 -1.09 -8.01
N ALA A 57 -3.48 -1.84 -7.03
CA ALA A 57 -2.66 -2.46 -6.00
C ALA A 57 -1.64 -3.44 -6.59
N LEU A 58 -2.05 -4.27 -7.55
CA LEU A 58 -1.15 -5.19 -8.25
C LEU A 58 -0.10 -4.46 -9.07
N ARG A 59 -0.48 -3.41 -9.77
CA ARG A 59 0.44 -2.58 -10.56
C ARG A 59 1.49 -1.94 -9.66
N GLU A 60 1.11 -1.34 -8.55
CA GLU A 60 2.03 -0.72 -7.59
C GLU A 60 2.94 -1.76 -6.94
N LEU A 61 2.42 -2.93 -6.59
CA LEU A 61 3.23 -4.03 -6.05
C LEU A 61 4.32 -4.43 -7.03
N GLU A 62 3.99 -4.60 -8.30
CA GLU A 62 4.95 -4.97 -9.34
C GLU A 62 5.98 -3.87 -9.59
N GLU A 63 5.54 -2.62 -9.70
CA GLU A 63 6.44 -1.47 -9.92
C GLU A 63 7.42 -1.27 -8.75
N GLU A 64 6.97 -1.46 -7.53
CA GLU A 64 7.77 -1.18 -6.34
C GLU A 64 8.56 -2.38 -5.81
N THR A 65 8.19 -3.62 -6.16
CA THR A 65 8.85 -4.83 -5.63
C THR A 65 9.24 -5.87 -6.68
N SER A 66 8.71 -5.79 -7.88
CA SER A 66 8.77 -6.80 -8.95
C SER A 66 7.96 -8.08 -8.67
N LEU A 67 7.15 -8.10 -7.63
CA LEU A 67 6.23 -9.20 -7.34
C LEU A 67 4.95 -9.04 -8.18
N ALA A 68 4.49 -10.13 -8.80
CA ALA A 68 3.35 -10.11 -9.71
C ALA A 68 2.41 -11.30 -9.47
N PRO A 69 1.75 -11.39 -8.31
CA PRO A 69 0.75 -12.43 -8.09
C PRO A 69 -0.48 -12.21 -8.97
N SER A 70 -1.29 -13.25 -9.13
CA SER A 70 -2.59 -13.13 -9.80
C SER A 70 -3.57 -12.34 -8.92
N ALA A 71 -4.57 -11.70 -9.55
CA ALA A 71 -5.61 -10.97 -8.82
C ALA A 71 -6.38 -11.88 -7.85
N SER A 72 -6.58 -13.15 -8.21
CA SER A 72 -7.26 -14.13 -7.36
C SER A 72 -6.50 -14.49 -6.08
N ALA A 73 -5.20 -14.19 -6.00
CA ALA A 73 -4.40 -14.42 -4.81
C ALA A 73 -4.56 -13.31 -3.76
N LEU A 74 -5.17 -12.18 -4.13
CA LEU A 74 -5.39 -11.07 -3.21
C LEU A 74 -6.62 -11.29 -2.34
N VAL A 75 -6.48 -10.95 -1.07
CA VAL A 75 -7.59 -10.86 -0.12
C VAL A 75 -7.95 -9.39 0.04
N ASP A 76 -9.21 -9.03 -0.24
CA ASP A 76 -9.69 -7.67 -0.07
C ASP A 76 -9.91 -7.37 1.41
N LEU A 77 -9.22 -6.35 1.93
CA LEU A 77 -9.36 -5.88 3.31
C LEU A 77 -10.16 -4.58 3.41
N GLY A 78 -10.75 -4.13 2.32
CA GLY A 78 -11.62 -2.98 2.28
C GLY A 78 -10.92 -1.64 2.05
N ARG A 79 -11.74 -0.60 2.00
CA ARG A 79 -11.31 0.79 1.83
C ARG A 79 -11.45 1.53 3.14
N HIS A 80 -10.42 2.29 3.50
CA HIS A 80 -10.34 2.95 4.81
C HIS A 80 -9.93 4.42 4.66
N PRO A 81 -10.35 5.31 5.57
CA PRO A 81 -9.72 6.61 5.74
C PRO A 81 -8.24 6.42 6.08
N TYR A 82 -7.36 7.18 5.43
CA TYR A 82 -5.92 7.01 5.61
C TYR A 82 -5.21 8.32 5.93
N LEU A 83 -5.20 9.25 5.00
CA LEU A 83 -4.70 10.59 5.18
C LEU A 83 -5.86 11.58 5.01
N ARG A 84 -5.64 12.83 5.39
CA ARG A 84 -6.69 13.87 5.34
C ARG A 84 -7.38 13.94 3.96
N THR A 85 -6.62 13.75 2.87
CA THR A 85 -7.11 13.87 1.49
C THR A 85 -7.10 12.55 0.71
N LYS A 86 -6.72 11.44 1.35
CA LYS A 86 -6.59 10.13 0.69
C LYS A 86 -7.26 9.03 1.49
N GLY A 87 -7.96 8.14 0.78
CA GLY A 87 -8.32 6.82 1.30
C GLY A 87 -7.24 5.79 0.98
N LEU A 88 -7.34 4.63 1.60
CA LEU A 88 -6.50 3.46 1.32
C LEU A 88 -7.38 2.25 1.07
N ALA A 89 -7.32 1.71 -0.13
CA ALA A 89 -7.86 0.38 -0.47
C ALA A 89 -6.75 -0.64 -0.19
N LEU A 90 -7.02 -1.56 0.72
CA LEU A 90 -6.03 -2.47 1.26
C LEU A 90 -6.32 -3.90 0.85
N PHE A 91 -5.29 -4.59 0.42
CA PHE A 91 -5.31 -6.00 0.05
C PHE A 91 -4.21 -6.74 0.78
N ALA A 92 -4.37 -8.05 0.94
CA ALA A 92 -3.31 -8.91 1.47
C ALA A 92 -2.97 -10.00 0.47
N TRP A 93 -1.70 -10.34 0.39
CA TRP A 93 -1.20 -11.49 -0.31
C TRP A 93 -0.35 -12.34 0.65
N MET A 94 -0.66 -13.61 0.73
CA MET A 94 -0.05 -14.53 1.68
C MET A 94 0.68 -15.67 0.96
N PRO A 95 1.80 -15.36 0.26
CA PRO A 95 2.57 -16.40 -0.42
C PRO A 95 3.26 -17.33 0.58
N GLU A 96 3.50 -18.55 0.19
CA GLU A 96 4.24 -19.53 0.98
C GLU A 96 5.29 -20.20 0.08
N PRO A 97 6.60 -19.97 0.37
CA PRO A 97 7.13 -19.09 1.42
C PRO A 97 6.98 -17.61 1.09
N LEU A 98 7.23 -16.75 2.08
CA LEU A 98 7.37 -15.31 1.82
C LEU A 98 8.56 -15.07 0.88
N PRO A 99 8.49 -14.04 0.02
CA PRO A 99 9.59 -13.74 -0.90
C PRO A 99 10.87 -13.37 -0.15
N ASP A 100 12.02 -13.66 -0.77
CA ASP A 100 13.31 -13.20 -0.27
C ASP A 100 13.46 -11.69 -0.51
N PRO A 101 13.60 -10.86 0.54
CA PRO A 101 13.76 -9.42 0.37
C PRO A 101 14.93 -9.02 -0.53
N ALA A 102 16.02 -9.81 -0.54
CA ALA A 102 17.20 -9.54 -1.35
C ALA A 102 16.95 -9.73 -2.86
N ALA A 103 15.92 -10.49 -3.24
CA ALA A 103 15.55 -10.74 -4.63
C ALA A 103 14.61 -9.67 -5.22
N LEU A 104 14.06 -8.78 -4.39
CA LEU A 104 13.11 -7.77 -4.83
C LEU A 104 13.81 -6.58 -5.48
N ARG A 105 13.11 -5.95 -6.43
CA ARG A 105 13.61 -4.79 -7.17
C ARG A 105 12.50 -3.76 -7.32
N CYS A 106 12.82 -2.51 -6.97
CA CYS A 106 11.94 -1.36 -7.19
C CYS A 106 12.26 -0.73 -8.55
N ARG A 107 11.28 -0.69 -9.44
CA ARG A 107 11.37 -0.03 -10.76
C ARG A 107 10.75 1.36 -10.76
N SER A 108 9.94 1.66 -9.76
CA SER A 108 9.34 2.97 -9.54
C SER A 108 10.40 3.95 -9.06
N THR A 109 10.46 5.13 -9.68
CA THR A 109 11.49 6.14 -9.41
C THR A 109 10.88 7.50 -9.08
N PHE A 110 11.68 8.34 -8.47
CA PHE A 110 11.40 9.76 -8.29
C PHE A 110 12.62 10.60 -8.61
N THR A 111 12.39 11.87 -8.93
CA THR A 111 13.48 12.82 -9.19
C THR A 111 13.72 13.68 -7.96
N THR A 112 14.96 13.71 -7.49
CA THR A 112 15.37 14.55 -6.36
C THR A 112 15.38 16.04 -6.75
N PRO A 113 15.36 16.97 -5.77
CA PRO A 113 15.51 18.40 -6.06
C PRO A 113 16.76 18.75 -6.86
N GLU A 114 17.86 18.01 -6.69
CA GLU A 114 19.10 18.18 -7.46
C GLU A 114 19.11 17.47 -8.83
N GLY A 115 17.97 16.87 -9.24
CA GLY A 115 17.80 16.26 -10.55
C GLY A 115 18.24 14.80 -10.67
N LYS A 116 18.57 14.13 -9.57
CA LYS A 116 18.90 12.69 -9.58
C LYS A 116 17.62 11.86 -9.65
N ILE A 117 17.65 10.78 -10.44
CA ILE A 117 16.59 9.78 -10.50
C ILE A 117 16.96 8.63 -9.58
N LEU A 118 16.14 8.39 -8.56
CA LEU A 118 16.35 7.36 -7.53
C LEU A 118 15.14 6.44 -7.45
N PRO A 119 15.33 5.16 -7.05
CA PRO A 119 14.20 4.28 -6.80
C PRO A 119 13.41 4.78 -5.58
N GLU A 120 12.10 4.58 -5.59
CA GLU A 120 11.24 4.91 -4.45
C GLU A 120 11.59 4.09 -3.21
N PHE A 121 11.90 2.79 -3.40
CA PHE A 121 12.46 1.93 -2.37
C PHE A 121 13.89 1.53 -2.71
N ASP A 122 14.80 1.65 -1.77
CA ASP A 122 16.20 1.27 -1.95
C ASP A 122 16.56 -0.11 -1.36
N ARG A 123 15.73 -0.65 -0.48
CA ARG A 123 15.88 -1.98 0.09
C ARG A 123 14.57 -2.47 0.72
N PHE A 124 14.52 -3.74 1.04
CA PHE A 124 13.34 -4.40 1.59
C PHE A 124 13.70 -5.21 2.84
N ALA A 125 12.73 -5.39 3.72
CA ALA A 125 12.83 -6.26 4.88
C ALA A 125 11.50 -6.92 5.17
N ILE A 126 11.55 -8.12 5.75
CA ILE A 126 10.40 -8.79 6.32
C ILE A 126 10.57 -8.75 7.84
N LEU A 127 9.67 -8.03 8.51
CA LEU A 127 9.76 -7.72 9.93
C LEU A 127 8.61 -8.36 10.70
N PRO A 128 8.84 -8.78 11.96
CA PRO A 128 7.74 -9.09 12.86
C PRO A 128 6.73 -7.94 12.88
N TRP A 129 5.45 -8.26 13.01
CA TRP A 129 4.38 -7.26 12.89
C TRP A 129 4.56 -6.08 13.85
N GLU A 130 4.90 -6.36 15.10
CA GLU A 130 5.10 -5.33 16.12
C GLU A 130 6.24 -4.37 15.74
N GLU A 131 7.33 -4.89 15.20
CA GLU A 131 8.43 -4.08 14.72
C GLU A 131 8.04 -3.28 13.47
N ALA A 132 7.32 -3.90 12.54
CA ALA A 132 6.82 -3.22 11.34
C ALA A 132 5.97 -1.99 11.71
N MET A 133 5.13 -2.08 12.74
CA MET A 133 4.30 -0.96 13.20
C MET A 133 5.12 0.22 13.74
N THR A 134 6.35 -0.01 14.19
CA THR A 134 7.25 1.08 14.63
C THR A 134 8.01 1.73 13.46
N ARG A 135 8.03 1.09 12.30
CA ARG A 135 8.79 1.55 11.12
C ARG A 135 7.95 2.29 10.09
N VAL A 136 6.67 1.97 9.98
CA VAL A 136 5.76 2.64 9.05
C VAL A 136 5.29 3.99 9.60
N GLY A 137 4.67 4.81 8.73
CA GLY A 137 4.08 6.07 9.16
C GLY A 137 2.95 5.87 10.17
N LYS A 138 2.72 6.88 11.01
CA LYS A 138 1.73 6.82 12.11
C LYS A 138 0.32 6.51 11.63
N SER A 139 -0.10 7.07 10.49
CA SER A 139 -1.44 6.83 9.94
C SER A 139 -1.63 5.39 9.52
N LEU A 140 -0.63 4.79 8.89
CA LEU A 140 -0.67 3.39 8.49
C LEU A 140 -0.64 2.47 9.72
N ALA A 141 0.23 2.74 10.68
CA ALA A 141 0.30 1.96 11.91
C ALA A 141 -1.03 1.98 12.68
N ALA A 142 -1.65 3.15 12.81
CA ALA A 142 -2.95 3.29 13.45
C ALA A 142 -4.04 2.52 12.71
N LEU A 143 -4.07 2.62 11.38
CA LEU A 143 -5.02 1.90 10.55
C LEU A 143 -4.87 0.38 10.71
N LEU A 144 -3.68 -0.15 10.52
CA LEU A 144 -3.42 -1.59 10.60
C LEU A 144 -3.70 -2.14 11.99
N SER A 145 -3.43 -1.36 13.03
CA SER A 145 -3.73 -1.76 14.42
C SER A 145 -5.23 -1.77 14.72
N SER A 146 -6.02 -0.86 14.11
CA SER A 146 -7.46 -0.75 14.33
C SER A 146 -8.28 -1.81 13.59
N LEU A 147 -7.75 -2.37 12.50
CA LEU A 147 -8.46 -3.33 11.65
C LEU A 147 -8.46 -4.75 12.21
N ASP A 148 -7.74 -5.03 13.27
CA ASP A 148 -7.48 -6.41 13.70
C ASP A 148 -6.98 -7.29 12.54
N ALA A 149 -6.23 -6.67 11.62
CA ALA A 149 -5.79 -7.28 10.38
C ALA A 149 -4.98 -8.55 10.62
N VAL A 150 -4.18 -8.57 11.69
CA VAL A 150 -3.36 -9.74 12.04
C VAL A 150 -4.24 -10.94 12.38
N ALA A 151 -5.25 -10.74 13.21
CA ALA A 151 -6.17 -11.83 13.59
C ALA A 151 -6.96 -12.32 12.36
N THR A 152 -7.46 -11.38 11.54
CA THR A 152 -8.18 -11.71 10.31
C THR A 152 -7.32 -12.52 9.33
N LEU A 153 -6.08 -12.12 9.13
CA LEU A 153 -5.15 -12.82 8.23
C LEU A 153 -4.73 -14.18 8.79
N ARG A 154 -4.50 -14.29 10.08
CA ARG A 154 -4.23 -15.56 10.75
C ARG A 154 -5.39 -16.54 10.64
N ALA A 155 -6.62 -16.09 10.81
CA ALA A 155 -7.81 -16.91 10.65
C ALA A 155 -7.94 -17.45 9.22
N LYS A 156 -7.74 -16.58 8.21
CA LYS A 156 -7.77 -16.99 6.80
C LYS A 156 -6.69 -18.00 6.42
N ARG A 157 -5.49 -17.84 6.96
CA ARG A 157 -4.39 -18.80 6.76
C ARG A 157 -4.74 -20.17 7.34
N TRP A 158 -5.38 -20.19 8.49
CA TRP A 158 -5.83 -21.43 9.13
C TRP A 158 -6.87 -22.16 8.27
N GLU A 159 -7.80 -21.47 7.68
CA GLU A 159 -8.81 -22.03 6.78
C GLU A 159 -8.19 -22.65 5.52
N GLN A 160 -7.15 -22.03 4.97
CA GLN A 160 -6.45 -22.51 3.78
C GLN A 160 -5.60 -23.77 4.04
N ARG A 161 -5.26 -24.07 5.29
CA ARG A 161 -4.46 -25.25 5.68
C ARG A 161 -5.29 -26.48 6.06
N ARG A 162 -6.60 -26.34 6.09
CA ARG A 162 -7.55 -27.45 6.28
C ARG A 162 -7.93 -28.02 4.92
#